data_6d464512ae07361b7222ad611faf5c88
#
_entry.id   6d464512ae07361b7222ad611faf5c88
#
_cell.length_a   1.000
_cell.length_b   1.000
_cell.length_c   1.000
_cell.angle_alpha   90.00
_cell.angle_beta   90.00
_cell.angle_gamma   90.00
#
_symmetry.space_group_name_H-M   'P 1'
#
loop_
_entity.id
_entity.type
_entity.pdbx_description
1 polymer ?
#
loop_
_entity_poly.entity_id
_entity_poly.type
_entity_poly.pdbx_seq_one_letter_code
_entity_poly.pdbx_strand_id
1 'polypeptide(L)'
;MIKAQVKIGHRGQAGGVKLAKTRDESILASEDILPMTIHKHKVSGVLVAEAKNILHEYYVSISVDRSSRDFDVLATANGGTEVEEIAKEHPESVKRLHIDALDDFDLEAATKMAESIGFYHADVDQAAQILLKCGVASRRTTPRLWKSTRLQNR
;
A
#
# COMPACT_ATOMS: atom_id res chain seq x y z
N MET A 1 16.28 5.92 4.42
CA MET A 1 15.69 4.57 4.66
C MET A 1 16.22 3.61 3.60
N ILE A 2 16.72 2.46 4.02
CA ILE A 2 17.29 1.42 3.16
C ILE A 2 16.32 0.25 3.10
N LYS A 3 15.98 -0.20 1.90
CA LYS A 3 14.92 -1.22 1.69
C LYS A 3 15.42 -2.34 0.80
N ALA A 4 15.37 -3.59 1.28
CA ALA A 4 15.69 -4.78 0.48
C ALA A 4 14.84 -4.84 -0.81
N GLN A 5 15.44 -5.20 -1.90
CA GLN A 5 14.77 -5.49 -3.17
C GLN A 5 14.67 -7.01 -3.34
N VAL A 6 13.47 -7.51 -3.10
CA VAL A 6 13.10 -8.93 -3.24
C VAL A 6 11.71 -9.02 -3.86
N LYS A 7 11.42 -10.13 -4.55
CA LYS A 7 10.11 -10.37 -5.19
C LYS A 7 9.04 -10.91 -4.23
N ILE A 8 9.11 -10.51 -2.95
CA ILE A 8 8.17 -10.98 -1.93
C ILE A 8 7.82 -9.85 -0.95
N GLY A 9 6.66 -9.92 -0.31
CA GLY A 9 6.24 -9.04 0.77
C GLY A 9 6.93 -9.33 2.11
N HIS A 10 6.47 -8.69 3.18
CA HIS A 10 6.91 -8.88 4.58
C HIS A 10 8.40 -8.62 4.84
N ARG A 11 9.08 -7.93 3.91
CA ARG A 11 10.51 -7.61 4.03
C ARG A 11 10.84 -6.72 5.22
N GLY A 12 9.88 -5.91 5.70
CA GLY A 12 10.06 -5.10 6.92
C GLY A 12 10.18 -5.97 8.16
N GLN A 13 9.26 -6.93 8.33
CA GLN A 13 9.26 -7.89 9.46
C GLN A 13 10.52 -8.77 9.45
N ALA A 14 11.03 -9.09 8.26
CA ALA A 14 12.26 -9.85 8.08
C ALA A 14 13.55 -9.02 8.29
N GLY A 15 13.46 -7.77 8.72
CA GLY A 15 14.64 -6.90 8.93
C GLY A 15 15.21 -6.28 7.65
N GLY A 16 14.56 -6.48 6.51
CA GLY A 16 14.98 -5.94 5.21
C GLY A 16 14.67 -4.46 4.99
N VAL A 17 14.25 -3.73 6.03
CA VAL A 17 14.04 -2.27 5.99
C VAL A 17 14.69 -1.64 7.21
N LYS A 18 15.65 -0.73 6.98
CA LYS A 18 16.39 -0.04 8.04
C LYS A 18 16.34 1.47 7.82
N LEU A 19 16.20 2.20 8.93
CA LEU A 19 16.35 3.65 8.92
C LEU A 19 17.84 3.99 9.08
N ALA A 20 18.31 4.92 8.28
CA ALA A 20 19.65 5.49 8.39
C ALA A 20 19.53 7.02 8.33
N LYS A 21 20.22 7.70 9.23
CA LYS A 21 20.22 9.16 9.35
C LYS A 21 21.43 9.79 8.65
N THR A 22 22.49 9.03 8.52
CA THR A 22 23.75 9.48 7.90
C THR A 22 24.11 8.60 6.69
N ARG A 23 25.08 9.05 5.92
CA ARG A 23 25.64 8.28 4.82
C ARG A 23 26.28 6.98 5.31
N ASP A 24 27.07 7.06 6.39
CA ASP A 24 27.78 5.89 6.91
C ASP A 24 26.82 4.85 7.48
N GLU A 25 25.77 5.27 8.19
CA GLU A 25 24.68 4.38 8.60
C GLU A 25 23.97 3.74 7.40
N SER A 26 23.85 4.47 6.28
CA SER A 26 23.24 3.93 5.06
C SER A 26 24.10 2.85 4.42
N ILE A 27 25.43 3.01 4.45
CA ILE A 27 26.37 2.00 3.97
C ILE A 27 26.28 0.75 4.83
N LEU A 28 26.39 0.88 6.16
CA LEU A 28 26.28 -0.23 7.10
C LEU A 28 24.93 -0.97 6.95
N ALA A 29 23.84 -0.22 6.88
CA ALA A 29 22.53 -0.83 6.68
C ALA A 29 22.42 -1.58 5.33
N SER A 30 23.09 -1.10 4.30
CA SER A 30 23.15 -1.77 3.00
C SER A 30 23.97 -3.05 3.04
N GLU A 31 25.13 -3.02 3.70
CA GLU A 31 25.99 -4.18 3.92
C GLU A 31 25.29 -5.27 4.71
N ASP A 32 24.47 -4.91 5.70
CA ASP A 32 23.65 -5.85 6.45
C ASP A 32 22.52 -6.48 5.63
N ILE A 33 21.88 -5.69 4.76
CA ILE A 33 20.68 -6.12 4.02
C ILE A 33 21.05 -6.93 2.76
N LEU A 34 22.12 -6.57 2.06
CA LEU A 34 22.50 -7.19 0.79
C LEU A 34 22.73 -8.72 0.87
N PRO A 35 23.36 -9.27 1.94
CA PRO A 35 23.55 -10.72 2.06
C PRO A 35 22.31 -11.49 2.51
N MET A 36 21.21 -10.78 2.88
CA MET A 36 20.03 -11.41 3.43
C MET A 36 19.31 -12.32 2.43
N THR A 37 18.67 -13.34 2.97
CA THR A 37 17.69 -14.17 2.28
C THR A 37 16.36 -14.06 3.02
N ILE A 38 15.33 -13.51 2.37
CA ILE A 38 14.01 -13.28 2.94
C ILE A 38 13.05 -14.30 2.34
N HIS A 39 12.47 -15.18 3.17
CA HIS A 39 11.55 -16.24 2.75
C HIS A 39 12.07 -17.02 1.52
N LYS A 40 13.33 -17.47 1.58
CA LYS A 40 14.03 -18.22 0.51
C LYS A 40 14.38 -17.39 -0.74
N HIS A 41 14.11 -16.09 -0.76
CA HIS A 41 14.51 -15.20 -1.86
C HIS A 41 15.72 -14.37 -1.44
N LYS A 42 16.81 -14.51 -2.19
CA LYS A 42 18.02 -13.71 -1.99
C LYS A 42 17.73 -12.25 -2.34
N VAL A 43 18.22 -11.33 -1.51
CA VAL A 43 18.15 -9.89 -1.78
C VAL A 43 18.99 -9.59 -3.01
N SER A 44 18.40 -8.95 -4.02
CA SER A 44 19.07 -8.60 -5.27
C SER A 44 19.73 -7.23 -5.26
N GLY A 45 19.34 -6.38 -4.30
CA GLY A 45 19.84 -5.03 -4.15
C GLY A 45 19.11 -4.31 -3.05
N VAL A 46 19.50 -3.06 -2.80
CA VAL A 46 18.80 -2.16 -1.87
C VAL A 46 18.31 -0.92 -2.59
N LEU A 47 17.15 -0.45 -2.19
CA LEU A 47 16.62 0.85 -2.55
C LEU A 47 16.90 1.83 -1.43
N VAL A 48 17.64 2.89 -1.74
CA VAL A 48 17.84 4.03 -0.83
C VAL A 48 16.75 5.06 -1.11
N ALA A 49 15.94 5.37 -0.10
CA ALA A 49 14.85 6.33 -0.21
C ALA A 49 14.92 7.34 0.93
N GLU A 50 14.52 8.57 0.65
CA GLU A 50 14.36 9.57 1.69
C GLU A 50 13.36 9.09 2.74
N ALA A 51 13.71 9.24 4.02
CA ALA A 51 12.81 8.99 5.13
C ALA A 51 11.91 10.22 5.31
N LYS A 52 10.63 10.08 5.10
CA LYS A 52 9.64 11.12 5.40
C LYS A 52 9.13 10.96 6.83
N ASN A 53 8.73 12.05 7.45
CA ASN A 53 7.98 11.99 8.69
C ASN A 53 6.53 11.58 8.35
N ILE A 54 6.17 10.36 8.69
CA ILE A 54 4.86 9.79 8.38
C ILE A 54 3.97 10.05 9.58
N LEU A 55 2.89 10.79 9.40
CA LEU A 55 1.89 11.06 10.43
C LEU A 55 0.85 9.91 10.48
N HIS A 56 0.36 9.49 9.31
CA HIS A 56 -0.62 8.42 9.18
C HIS A 56 -0.30 7.53 7.99
N GLU A 57 -0.55 6.24 8.12
CA GLU A 57 -0.48 5.28 7.02
C GLU A 57 -1.87 4.73 6.75
N TYR A 58 -2.29 4.82 5.50
CA TYR A 58 -3.54 4.24 5.01
C TYR A 58 -3.22 3.05 4.11
N TYR A 59 -4.11 2.10 4.09
CA TYR A 59 -4.02 0.96 3.18
C TYR A 59 -5.16 1.00 2.18
N VAL A 60 -4.84 0.76 0.92
CA VAL A 60 -5.82 0.59 -0.16
C VAL A 60 -5.40 -0.59 -1.01
N SER A 61 -6.33 -1.45 -1.33
CA SER A 61 -6.17 -2.51 -2.33
C SER A 61 -7.33 -2.51 -3.31
N ILE A 62 -7.04 -2.76 -4.56
CA ILE A 62 -8.03 -2.96 -5.61
C ILE A 62 -7.78 -4.35 -6.18
N SER A 63 -8.77 -5.21 -6.10
CA SER A 63 -8.71 -6.59 -6.57
C SER A 63 -9.88 -6.92 -7.47
N VAL A 64 -9.69 -7.89 -8.36
CA VAL A 64 -10.77 -8.41 -9.19
C VAL A 64 -11.36 -9.63 -8.52
N ASP A 65 -12.65 -9.60 -8.25
CA ASP A 65 -13.40 -10.80 -7.92
C ASP A 65 -13.68 -11.56 -9.24
N ARG A 66 -13.08 -12.74 -9.37
CA ARG A 66 -13.20 -13.53 -10.60
C ARG A 66 -14.54 -14.25 -10.70
N SER A 67 -15.25 -14.40 -9.59
CA SER A 67 -16.55 -15.08 -9.56
C SER A 67 -17.66 -14.19 -10.07
N SER A 68 -17.68 -12.94 -9.64
CA SER A 68 -18.62 -11.91 -10.10
C SER A 68 -18.12 -11.13 -11.32
N ARG A 69 -16.81 -11.14 -11.59
CA ARG A 69 -16.09 -10.31 -12.57
C ARG A 69 -16.03 -8.82 -12.21
N ASP A 70 -16.23 -8.51 -10.94
CA ASP A 70 -16.29 -7.15 -10.42
C ASP A 70 -14.96 -6.74 -9.76
N PHE A 71 -14.88 -5.49 -9.34
CA PHE A 71 -13.75 -4.96 -8.60
C PHE A 71 -14.11 -4.73 -7.14
N ASP A 72 -13.25 -5.19 -6.24
CA ASP A 72 -13.32 -4.86 -4.82
C ASP A 72 -12.24 -3.83 -4.48
N VAL A 73 -12.67 -2.71 -3.96
CA VAL A 73 -11.80 -1.71 -3.34
C VAL A 73 -11.89 -1.88 -1.83
N LEU A 74 -10.76 -2.22 -1.21
CA LEU A 74 -10.63 -2.26 0.24
C LEU A 74 -9.76 -1.11 0.69
N ALA A 75 -10.19 -0.40 1.72
CA ALA A 75 -9.42 0.69 2.30
C ALA A 75 -9.56 0.74 3.83
N THR A 76 -8.49 1.14 4.52
CA THR A 76 -8.49 1.34 5.97
C THR A 76 -7.52 2.45 6.37
N ALA A 77 -7.86 3.17 7.44
CA ALA A 77 -6.98 4.13 8.11
C ALA A 77 -5.81 3.46 8.84
N ASN A 78 -5.92 2.17 9.13
CA ASN A 78 -4.90 1.40 9.82
C ASN A 78 -3.96 0.73 8.79
N GLY A 79 -3.16 1.53 8.10
CA GLY A 79 -2.13 1.03 7.21
C GLY A 79 -0.95 0.43 8.00
N GLY A 80 -0.07 -0.25 7.29
CA GLY A 80 1.12 -0.86 7.89
C GLY A 80 1.40 -2.27 7.37
N THR A 81 2.07 -3.09 8.18
CA THR A 81 2.51 -4.44 7.81
C THR A 81 1.48 -5.53 8.11
N GLU A 82 0.51 -5.27 8.98
CA GLU A 82 -0.41 -6.27 9.56
C GLU A 82 -1.88 -6.02 9.18
N VAL A 83 -2.11 -5.41 8.02
CA VAL A 83 -3.47 -5.06 7.58
C VAL A 83 -4.40 -6.27 7.47
N GLU A 84 -3.86 -7.44 7.09
CA GLU A 84 -4.63 -8.67 6.96
C GLU A 84 -5.05 -9.23 8.34
N GLU A 85 -4.26 -9.00 9.39
CA GLU A 85 -4.61 -9.36 10.78
C GLU A 85 -5.63 -8.37 11.34
N ILE A 86 -5.40 -7.07 11.14
CA ILE A 86 -6.35 -6.02 11.54
C ILE A 86 -7.73 -6.25 10.88
N ALA A 87 -7.75 -6.64 9.61
CA ALA A 87 -9.01 -6.93 8.91
C ALA A 87 -9.76 -8.14 9.48
N LYS A 88 -9.07 -9.08 10.12
CA LYS A 88 -9.70 -10.22 10.79
C LYS A 88 -10.22 -9.88 12.19
N GLU A 89 -9.42 -9.13 12.97
CA GLU A 89 -9.74 -8.78 14.34
C GLU A 89 -10.74 -7.62 14.43
N HIS A 90 -10.63 -6.67 13.48
CA HIS A 90 -11.45 -5.45 13.41
C HIS A 90 -12.03 -5.26 12.01
N PRO A 91 -12.93 -6.11 11.53
CA PRO A 91 -13.50 -6.02 10.18
C PRO A 91 -14.21 -4.70 9.91
N GLU A 92 -14.73 -4.04 10.95
CA GLU A 92 -15.36 -2.72 10.87
C GLU A 92 -14.39 -1.59 10.49
N SER A 93 -13.09 -1.77 10.74
CA SER A 93 -12.04 -0.82 10.38
C SER A 93 -11.70 -0.82 8.90
N VAL A 94 -12.11 -1.88 8.18
CA VAL A 94 -11.90 -2.01 6.75
C VAL A 94 -13.16 -1.61 6.01
N LYS A 95 -13.04 -0.61 5.16
CA LYS A 95 -14.12 -0.19 4.27
C LYS A 95 -14.01 -0.93 2.95
N ARG A 96 -15.12 -1.46 2.47
CA ARG A 96 -15.20 -2.19 1.21
C ARG A 96 -16.19 -1.50 0.29
N LEU A 97 -15.77 -1.30 -0.95
CA LEU A 97 -16.63 -0.85 -2.03
C LEU A 97 -16.55 -1.87 -3.15
N HIS A 98 -17.70 -2.41 -3.48
CA HIS A 98 -17.87 -3.30 -4.62
C HIS A 98 -18.26 -2.46 -5.84
N ILE A 99 -17.59 -2.65 -6.96
CA ILE A 99 -17.79 -1.91 -8.19
C ILE A 99 -18.02 -2.92 -9.30
N ASP A 100 -19.20 -2.88 -9.92
CA ASP A 100 -19.49 -3.67 -11.10
C ASP A 100 -18.47 -3.37 -12.22
N ALA A 101 -18.08 -4.40 -12.97
CA ALA A 101 -17.11 -4.25 -14.04
C ALA A 101 -17.59 -3.30 -15.16
N LEU A 102 -18.90 -3.13 -15.29
CA LEU A 102 -19.53 -2.23 -16.26
C LEU A 102 -19.66 -0.79 -15.74
N ASP A 103 -19.62 -0.60 -14.41
CA ASP A 103 -19.72 0.69 -13.79
C ASP A 103 -18.36 1.40 -13.74
N ASP A 104 -18.39 2.71 -13.78
CA ASP A 104 -17.18 3.51 -13.58
C ASP A 104 -16.92 3.75 -12.09
N PHE A 105 -15.67 3.50 -11.68
CA PHE A 105 -15.18 4.02 -10.41
C PHE A 105 -14.95 5.52 -10.60
N ASP A 106 -15.96 6.29 -10.29
CA ASP A 106 -15.97 7.73 -10.50
C ASP A 106 -15.40 8.52 -9.30
N LEU A 107 -15.34 9.83 -9.46
CA LEU A 107 -14.80 10.71 -8.42
C LEU A 107 -15.69 10.71 -7.17
N GLU A 108 -17.01 10.57 -7.32
CA GLU A 108 -17.95 10.56 -6.20
C GLU A 108 -17.73 9.32 -5.31
N ALA A 109 -17.61 8.14 -5.92
CA ALA A 109 -17.31 6.90 -5.21
C ALA A 109 -15.94 6.94 -4.55
N ALA A 110 -14.93 7.50 -5.21
CA ALA A 110 -13.59 7.69 -4.66
C ALA A 110 -13.57 8.67 -3.48
N THR A 111 -14.36 9.75 -3.55
CA THR A 111 -14.52 10.73 -2.48
C THR A 111 -15.17 10.10 -1.24
N LYS A 112 -16.28 9.39 -1.44
CA LYS A 112 -16.97 8.67 -0.35
C LYS A 112 -16.04 7.64 0.32
N MET A 113 -15.23 6.94 -0.46
CA MET A 113 -14.25 6.00 0.07
C MET A 113 -13.18 6.72 0.90
N ALA A 114 -12.62 7.83 0.41
CA ALA A 114 -11.64 8.62 1.13
C ALA A 114 -12.20 9.15 2.47
N GLU A 115 -13.41 9.69 2.48
CA GLU A 115 -14.08 10.14 3.70
C GLU A 115 -14.30 9.00 4.69
N SER A 116 -14.71 7.83 4.19
CA SER A 116 -15.00 6.65 5.03
C SER A 116 -13.80 6.11 5.79
N ILE A 117 -12.58 6.38 5.32
CA ILE A 117 -11.32 5.99 5.97
C ILE A 117 -10.64 7.15 6.71
N GLY A 118 -11.35 8.25 6.91
CA GLY A 118 -10.93 9.33 7.80
C GLY A 118 -10.10 10.43 7.16
N PHE A 119 -10.15 10.60 5.84
CA PHE A 119 -9.67 11.82 5.22
C PHE A 119 -10.68 12.96 5.42
N TYR A 120 -10.18 14.17 5.65
CA TYR A 120 -11.02 15.36 5.89
C TYR A 120 -10.50 16.56 5.09
N HIS A 121 -11.41 17.48 4.75
CA HIS A 121 -11.10 18.75 4.07
C HIS A 121 -10.27 18.58 2.78
N ALA A 122 -9.20 19.35 2.64
CA ALA A 122 -8.37 19.37 1.44
C ALA A 122 -7.69 18.03 1.11
N ASP A 123 -7.52 17.16 2.09
CA ASP A 123 -6.90 15.85 1.90
C ASP A 123 -7.84 14.85 1.21
N VAL A 124 -9.15 15.04 1.34
CA VAL A 124 -10.16 14.19 0.67
C VAL A 124 -10.01 14.24 -0.83
N ASP A 125 -9.92 15.42 -1.40
CA ASP A 125 -9.80 15.61 -2.86
C ASP A 125 -8.54 14.94 -3.40
N GLN A 126 -7.43 15.09 -2.69
CA GLN A 126 -6.17 14.48 -3.09
C GLN A 126 -6.22 12.95 -2.98
N ALA A 127 -6.77 12.43 -1.88
CA ALA A 127 -6.96 11.00 -1.69
C ALA A 127 -7.90 10.41 -2.74
N ALA A 128 -9.04 11.06 -3.02
CA ALA A 128 -10.00 10.65 -4.02
C ALA A 128 -9.38 10.58 -5.43
N GLN A 129 -8.58 11.58 -5.81
CA GLN A 129 -7.88 11.56 -7.09
C GLN A 129 -6.85 10.42 -7.19
N ILE A 130 -6.16 10.11 -6.09
CA ILE A 130 -5.22 8.97 -6.06
C ILE A 130 -5.99 7.66 -6.20
N LEU A 131 -7.08 7.48 -5.47
CA LEU A 131 -7.94 6.30 -5.54
C LEU A 131 -8.47 6.10 -6.96
N LEU A 132 -8.97 7.17 -7.58
CA LEU A 132 -9.47 7.16 -8.95
C LEU A 132 -8.38 6.71 -9.94
N LYS A 133 -7.18 7.28 -9.85
CA LYS A 133 -6.05 6.89 -10.71
C LYS A 133 -5.66 5.43 -10.52
N CYS A 134 -5.69 4.92 -9.30
CA CYS A 134 -5.44 3.51 -9.00
C CYS A 134 -6.52 2.62 -9.63
N GLY A 135 -7.79 3.00 -9.56
CA GLY A 135 -8.91 2.30 -10.21
C GLY A 135 -8.73 2.22 -11.71
N VAL A 136 -8.44 3.35 -12.36
CA VAL A 136 -8.18 3.40 -13.82
C VAL A 136 -6.98 2.53 -14.21
N ALA A 137 -5.89 2.59 -13.44
CA ALA A 137 -4.71 1.76 -13.69
C ALA A 137 -5.01 0.27 -13.56
N SER A 138 -5.82 -0.13 -12.57
CA SER A 138 -6.22 -1.52 -12.36
C SER A 138 -7.06 -2.09 -13.51
N ARG A 139 -7.89 -1.28 -14.16
CA ARG A 139 -8.67 -1.68 -15.33
C ARG A 139 -7.84 -1.83 -16.61
N ARG A 140 -6.80 -1.01 -16.78
CA ARG A 140 -5.96 -1.00 -17.99
C ARG A 140 -4.89 -2.07 -18.01
N THR A 141 -4.43 -2.50 -16.86
CA THR A 141 -3.45 -3.58 -16.73
C THR A 141 -4.18 -4.87 -16.46
N THR A 142 -3.93 -5.91 -17.25
CA THR A 142 -4.45 -7.27 -17.06
C THR A 142 -4.46 -7.63 -15.57
N PRO A 143 -5.53 -8.25 -15.05
CA PRO A 143 -5.82 -8.31 -13.62
C PRO A 143 -4.79 -9.15 -12.86
N ARG A 144 -3.67 -8.53 -12.53
CA ARG A 144 -2.75 -8.98 -11.50
C ARG A 144 -2.90 -8.03 -10.32
N LEU A 145 -3.22 -8.61 -9.20
CA LEU A 145 -3.35 -8.03 -7.88
C LEU A 145 -2.47 -6.78 -7.69
N TRP A 146 -3.06 -5.61 -7.63
CA TRP A 146 -2.41 -4.42 -7.10
C TRP A 146 -2.51 -4.48 -5.58
N LYS A 147 -1.45 -4.95 -4.95
CA LYS A 147 -1.32 -4.86 -3.49
C LYS A 147 -0.71 -3.51 -3.13
N SER A 148 -1.46 -2.79 -2.29
CA SER A 148 -0.98 -1.76 -1.39
C SER A 148 -0.33 -0.52 -2.01
N THR A 149 -1.09 0.54 -2.08
CA THR A 149 -0.53 1.89 -2.13
C THR A 149 -0.59 2.47 -0.72
N ARG A 150 0.56 2.77 -0.13
CA ARG A 150 0.62 3.59 1.08
C ARG A 150 0.34 5.03 0.70
N LEU A 151 -0.76 5.58 1.19
CA LEU A 151 -1.03 6.99 1.15
C LEU A 151 -0.39 7.61 2.37
N GLN A 152 0.43 8.64 2.19
CA GLN A 152 1.08 9.36 3.28
C GLN A 152 0.54 10.77 3.30
N ASN A 153 0.04 11.19 4.44
CA ASN A 153 -0.30 12.57 4.70
C ASN A 153 0.97 13.32 5.16
N ARG A 154 1.21 14.51 4.63
CA ARG A 154 2.32 15.40 5.01
C ARG A 154 1.91 16.36 6.10
#